data_267ea783313f86724b3d8f3c593198ed
#
_entry.id   267ea783313f86724b3d8f3c593198ed
#
_cell.length_a   1.000
_cell.length_b   1.000
_cell.length_c   1.000
_cell.angle_alpha   90.00
_cell.angle_beta   90.00
_cell.angle_gamma   90.00
#
_symmetry.space_group_name_H-M   'P 1'
#
loop_
_entity.id
_entity.type
_entity.pdbx_description
1 polymer ?
#
loop_
_entity_poly.entity_id
_entity_poly.type
_entity_poly.pdbx_seq_one_letter_code
_entity_poly.pdbx_strand_id
1 'polypeptide(L)'
;MSQLIFVVEDDGDISRLVCHHLQRAEYRVRGFFTATEVIREGEKAQPSLFLLDIMLSGGDGLDLCRRIRESATLSKAGVVFLTARAGEQDRILGLELGGDDCITKPFSPHELVARVKAVLRRFEPALSSYVTTVGQIEIDSRAMTLSVSGKVVPTTATEFRLLDYLARHPGRAFSRDQLLEAVWRDAQFVTVRSVDVYVRRLREKLESDPENPTYLKTVRGIGYRFETVRGSGVTALESHETSNQFS
;
A
#
# COMPACT_ATOMS: atom_id res chain seq x y z
N MET A 1 15.40 -4.19 -12.94
CA MET A 1 14.55 -3.78 -14.11
C MET A 1 13.84 -2.50 -13.76
N SER A 2 13.69 -1.56 -14.70
CA SER A 2 12.98 -0.29 -14.48
C SER A 2 11.49 -0.57 -14.22
N GLN A 3 10.93 -0.01 -13.15
CA GLN A 3 9.53 -0.19 -12.76
C GLN A 3 8.61 0.52 -13.74
N LEU A 4 7.46 -0.11 -14.06
CA LEU A 4 6.46 0.44 -14.98
C LEU A 4 5.38 1.21 -14.18
N ILE A 5 5.11 2.43 -14.61
CA ILE A 5 4.09 3.31 -14.03
C ILE A 5 3.03 3.61 -15.09
N PHE A 6 1.76 3.44 -14.74
CA PHE A 6 0.64 3.92 -15.56
C PHE A 6 0.17 5.26 -15.01
N VAL A 7 0.05 6.24 -15.91
CA VAL A 7 -0.45 7.59 -15.61
C VAL A 7 -1.81 7.75 -16.29
N VAL A 8 -2.83 8.03 -15.52
CA VAL A 8 -4.20 8.25 -16.01
C VAL A 8 -4.60 9.68 -15.67
N GLU A 9 -4.57 10.54 -16.67
CA GLU A 9 -4.75 11.98 -16.56
C GLU A 9 -5.31 12.50 -17.88
N ASP A 10 -6.48 13.13 -17.86
CA ASP A 10 -7.17 13.61 -19.06
C ASP A 10 -6.65 14.97 -19.57
N ASP A 11 -6.07 15.79 -18.69
CA ASP A 11 -5.34 16.99 -19.10
C ASP A 11 -4.02 16.62 -19.78
N GLY A 12 -3.93 16.89 -21.09
CA GLY A 12 -2.77 16.55 -21.90
C GLY A 12 -1.47 17.26 -21.49
N ASP A 13 -1.54 18.44 -20.90
CA ASP A 13 -0.37 19.18 -20.44
C ASP A 13 0.16 18.61 -19.15
N ILE A 14 -0.74 18.31 -18.21
CA ILE A 14 -0.39 17.65 -16.95
C ILE A 14 0.13 16.24 -17.23
N SER A 15 -0.54 15.46 -18.07
CA SER A 15 -0.12 14.11 -18.45
C SER A 15 1.29 14.11 -19.03
N ARG A 16 1.60 15.02 -19.99
CA ARG A 16 2.93 15.16 -20.57
C ARG A 16 3.99 15.52 -19.53
N LEU A 17 3.69 16.49 -18.65
CA LEU A 17 4.58 16.93 -17.59
C LEU A 17 4.94 15.76 -16.65
N VAL A 18 3.93 15.04 -16.18
CA VAL A 18 4.05 13.88 -15.28
C VAL A 18 4.88 12.79 -15.94
N CYS A 19 4.51 12.37 -17.16
CA CYS A 19 5.22 11.32 -17.88
C CYS A 19 6.69 11.70 -18.12
N HIS A 20 6.97 12.96 -18.53
CA HIS A 20 8.33 13.43 -18.77
C HIS A 20 9.21 13.34 -17.50
N HIS A 21 8.71 13.80 -16.36
CA HIS A 21 9.50 13.80 -15.11
C HIS A 21 9.72 12.40 -14.55
N LEU A 22 8.73 11.51 -14.66
CA LEU A 22 8.89 10.11 -14.26
C LEU A 22 9.85 9.35 -15.18
N GLN A 23 9.84 9.62 -16.49
CA GLN A 23 10.83 9.05 -17.43
C GLN A 23 12.25 9.53 -17.13
N ARG A 24 12.43 10.82 -16.81
CA ARG A 24 13.74 11.35 -16.37
C ARG A 24 14.23 10.75 -15.05
N ALA A 25 13.33 10.27 -14.21
CA ALA A 25 13.63 9.53 -13.00
C ALA A 25 13.81 8.02 -13.25
N GLU A 26 14.05 7.63 -14.54
CA GLU A 26 14.35 6.26 -14.99
C GLU A 26 13.19 5.25 -14.85
N TYR A 27 11.95 5.70 -14.69
CA TYR A 27 10.78 4.85 -14.74
C TYR A 27 10.32 4.61 -16.19
N ARG A 28 9.78 3.41 -16.44
CA ARG A 28 8.99 3.17 -17.66
C ARG A 28 7.60 3.73 -17.42
N VAL A 29 7.11 4.57 -18.34
CA VAL A 29 5.84 5.26 -18.16
C VAL A 29 4.93 5.02 -19.35
N ARG A 30 3.65 4.77 -19.09
CA ARG A 30 2.59 4.71 -20.10
C ARG A 30 1.43 5.60 -19.68
N GLY A 31 1.08 6.57 -20.52
CA GLY A 31 -0.01 7.51 -20.28
C GLY A 31 -1.33 7.02 -20.85
N PHE A 32 -2.43 7.36 -20.19
CA PHE A 32 -3.81 7.12 -20.59
C PHE A 32 -4.63 8.38 -20.31
N PHE A 33 -5.50 8.74 -21.22
CA PHE A 33 -6.40 9.90 -21.09
C PHE A 33 -7.78 9.51 -20.55
N THR A 34 -8.08 8.22 -20.50
CA THR A 34 -9.36 7.69 -20.01
C THR A 34 -9.16 6.41 -19.21
N ALA A 35 -10.12 6.08 -18.34
CA ALA A 35 -10.10 4.87 -17.53
C ALA A 35 -10.38 3.57 -18.32
N THR A 36 -10.90 3.68 -19.56
CA THR A 36 -11.54 2.57 -20.31
C THR A 36 -10.61 1.38 -20.56
N GLU A 37 -9.36 1.62 -20.92
CA GLU A 37 -8.41 0.56 -21.28
C GLU A 37 -7.42 0.20 -20.16
N VAL A 38 -7.40 0.97 -19.07
CA VAL A 38 -6.38 0.89 -18.04
C VAL A 38 -6.31 -0.48 -17.38
N ILE A 39 -7.45 -1.06 -17.02
CA ILE A 39 -7.51 -2.40 -16.39
C ILE A 39 -6.98 -3.46 -17.34
N ARG A 40 -7.51 -3.52 -18.57
CA ARG A 40 -7.12 -4.52 -19.57
C ARG A 40 -5.62 -4.47 -19.88
N GLU A 41 -5.10 -3.26 -20.09
CA GLU A 41 -3.68 -3.05 -20.36
C GLU A 41 -2.81 -3.26 -19.11
N GLY A 42 -3.33 -2.93 -17.94
CA GLY A 42 -2.69 -3.19 -16.67
C GLY A 42 -2.50 -4.69 -16.39
N GLU A 43 -3.53 -5.50 -16.62
CA GLU A 43 -3.46 -6.96 -16.44
C GLU A 43 -2.40 -7.61 -17.34
N LYS A 44 -2.21 -7.08 -18.56
CA LYS A 44 -1.16 -7.56 -19.47
C LYS A 44 0.24 -7.10 -19.07
N ALA A 45 0.38 -5.82 -18.67
CA ALA A 45 1.68 -5.18 -18.49
C ALA A 45 2.16 -5.20 -17.02
N GLN A 46 1.26 -5.45 -16.07
CA GLN A 46 1.50 -5.51 -14.61
C GLN A 46 2.33 -4.33 -14.10
N PRO A 47 1.81 -3.08 -14.18
CA PRO A 47 2.52 -1.92 -13.68
C PRO A 47 2.73 -2.02 -12.16
N SER A 48 3.85 -1.48 -11.70
CA SER A 48 4.18 -1.40 -10.28
C SER A 48 3.37 -0.32 -9.55
N LEU A 49 2.90 0.70 -10.30
CA LEU A 49 2.17 1.83 -9.73
C LEU A 49 1.22 2.44 -10.77
N PHE A 50 0.06 2.86 -10.30
CA PHE A 50 -0.89 3.70 -11.00
C PHE A 50 -0.88 5.10 -10.39
N LEU A 51 -0.76 6.11 -11.23
CA LEU A 51 -0.96 7.51 -10.89
C LEU A 51 -2.28 7.96 -11.52
N LEU A 52 -3.28 8.26 -10.72
CA LEU A 52 -4.66 8.46 -11.16
C LEU A 52 -5.16 9.86 -10.84
N ASP A 53 -5.61 10.62 -11.83
CA ASP A 53 -6.46 11.76 -11.51
C ASP A 53 -7.79 11.28 -10.94
N ILE A 54 -8.24 11.92 -9.89
CA ILE A 54 -9.57 11.66 -9.32
C ILE A 54 -10.66 12.09 -10.30
N MET A 55 -10.49 13.24 -10.94
CA MET A 55 -11.51 13.85 -11.81
C MET A 55 -11.16 13.65 -13.29
N LEU A 56 -11.52 12.50 -13.84
CA LEU A 56 -11.37 12.21 -15.26
C LEU A 56 -12.62 12.60 -16.05
N SER A 57 -12.46 13.22 -17.21
CA SER A 57 -13.57 13.65 -18.08
C SER A 57 -14.45 12.51 -18.62
N GLY A 58 -13.97 11.27 -18.53
CA GLY A 58 -14.69 10.07 -19.01
C GLY A 58 -14.88 9.00 -17.93
N GLY A 59 -14.82 9.35 -16.64
CA GLY A 59 -14.94 8.39 -15.54
C GLY A 59 -14.49 8.96 -14.21
N ASP A 60 -14.49 8.14 -13.17
CA ASP A 60 -14.03 8.50 -11.85
C ASP A 60 -12.75 7.71 -11.51
N GLY A 61 -11.66 8.43 -11.18
CA GLY A 61 -10.41 7.81 -10.76
C GLY A 61 -10.54 6.98 -9.50
N LEU A 62 -11.51 7.29 -8.64
CA LEU A 62 -11.82 6.51 -7.44
C LEU A 62 -12.46 5.15 -7.83
N ASP A 63 -13.35 5.15 -8.83
CA ASP A 63 -13.91 3.90 -9.35
C ASP A 63 -12.85 3.03 -10.02
N LEU A 64 -11.95 3.66 -10.78
CA LEU A 64 -10.80 2.96 -11.36
C LEU A 64 -9.92 2.32 -10.27
N CYS A 65 -9.65 3.03 -9.17
CA CYS A 65 -8.92 2.48 -8.04
C CYS A 65 -9.62 1.25 -7.45
N ARG A 66 -10.95 1.31 -7.24
CA ARG A 66 -11.73 0.17 -6.75
C ARG A 66 -11.55 -1.05 -7.67
N ARG A 67 -11.68 -0.87 -8.98
CA ARG A 67 -11.50 -1.94 -9.97
C ARG A 67 -10.07 -2.50 -9.97
N ILE A 68 -9.05 -1.65 -9.79
CA ILE A 68 -7.65 -2.10 -9.62
C ILE A 68 -7.54 -2.99 -8.37
N ARG A 69 -8.17 -2.62 -7.25
CA ARG A 69 -8.14 -3.39 -6.01
C ARG A 69 -8.91 -4.70 -6.07
N GLU A 70 -9.93 -4.78 -6.89
CA GLU A 70 -10.72 -6.00 -7.15
C GLU A 70 -10.03 -6.96 -8.12
N SER A 71 -9.08 -6.48 -8.95
CA SER A 71 -8.34 -7.32 -9.88
C SER A 71 -7.34 -8.23 -9.14
N ALA A 72 -7.38 -9.52 -9.45
CA ALA A 72 -6.48 -10.52 -8.84
C ALA A 72 -4.99 -10.23 -9.13
N THR A 73 -4.68 -9.60 -10.26
CA THR A 73 -3.30 -9.32 -10.70
C THR A 73 -2.82 -7.91 -10.35
N LEU A 74 -3.72 -6.93 -10.24
CA LEU A 74 -3.37 -5.52 -10.03
C LEU A 74 -3.52 -5.06 -8.58
N SER A 75 -4.22 -5.81 -7.74
CA SER A 75 -4.55 -5.41 -6.36
C SER A 75 -3.34 -5.03 -5.51
N LYS A 76 -2.17 -5.57 -5.81
CA LYS A 76 -0.91 -5.27 -5.12
C LYS A 76 -0.19 -4.03 -5.65
N ALA A 77 -0.52 -3.52 -6.85
CA ALA A 77 0.14 -2.35 -7.42
C ALA A 77 -0.10 -1.09 -6.57
N GLY A 78 0.87 -0.18 -6.53
CA GLY A 78 0.70 1.11 -5.88
C GLY A 78 -0.36 1.96 -6.58
N VAL A 79 -1.13 2.73 -5.81
CA VAL A 79 -2.05 3.73 -6.34
C VAL A 79 -1.80 5.06 -5.67
N VAL A 80 -1.44 6.06 -6.46
CA VAL A 80 -1.27 7.45 -6.02
C VAL A 80 -2.31 8.30 -6.75
N PHE A 81 -3.08 9.07 -5.99
CA PHE A 81 -4.05 9.98 -6.59
C PHE A 81 -3.43 11.34 -6.90
N LEU A 82 -3.83 11.92 -8.04
CA LEU A 82 -3.70 13.34 -8.33
C LEU A 82 -5.04 14.00 -8.07
N THR A 83 -5.09 15.11 -7.33
CA THR A 83 -6.36 15.77 -7.00
C THR A 83 -6.22 17.28 -6.97
N ALA A 84 -7.20 17.97 -7.55
CA ALA A 84 -7.35 19.42 -7.37
C ALA A 84 -7.94 19.79 -5.99
N ARG A 85 -8.49 18.82 -5.26
CA ARG A 85 -9.13 19.02 -3.96
C ARG A 85 -8.13 18.80 -2.83
N ALA A 86 -7.83 19.88 -2.10
CA ALA A 86 -6.92 19.85 -0.95
C ALA A 86 -7.61 19.41 0.37
N GLY A 87 -8.92 19.09 0.33
CA GLY A 87 -9.72 18.76 1.51
C GLY A 87 -9.24 17.46 2.20
N GLU A 88 -9.21 17.45 3.52
CA GLU A 88 -8.86 16.26 4.30
C GLU A 88 -9.82 15.09 4.01
N GLN A 89 -11.11 15.39 3.80
CA GLN A 89 -12.14 14.39 3.51
C GLN A 89 -11.91 13.68 2.17
N ASP A 90 -11.53 14.40 1.11
CA ASP A 90 -11.27 13.80 -0.20
C ASP A 90 -10.02 12.90 -0.17
N ARG A 91 -9.00 13.29 0.61
CA ARG A 91 -7.81 12.47 0.82
C ARG A 91 -8.11 11.20 1.60
N ILE A 92 -8.93 11.30 2.65
CA ILE A 92 -9.39 10.14 3.42
C ILE A 92 -10.17 9.20 2.52
N LEU A 93 -11.10 9.71 1.71
CA LEU A 93 -11.88 8.90 0.77
C LEU A 93 -10.98 8.16 -0.24
N GLY A 94 -10.00 8.83 -0.83
CA GLY A 94 -9.04 8.18 -1.72
C GLY A 94 -8.28 7.03 -1.03
N LEU A 95 -7.84 7.25 0.20
CA LEU A 95 -7.20 6.20 1.00
C LEU A 95 -8.19 5.08 1.38
N GLU A 96 -9.43 5.41 1.75
CA GLU A 96 -10.50 4.42 2.04
C GLU A 96 -10.84 3.53 0.85
N LEU A 97 -10.66 4.00 -0.37
CA LEU A 97 -10.85 3.23 -1.60
C LEU A 97 -9.62 2.42 -2.03
N GLY A 98 -8.51 2.54 -1.31
CA GLY A 98 -7.32 1.74 -1.56
C GLY A 98 -6.12 2.48 -2.12
N GLY A 99 -6.14 3.79 -2.18
CA GLY A 99 -4.97 4.60 -2.51
C GLY A 99 -3.87 4.46 -1.48
N ASP A 100 -2.62 4.56 -1.91
CA ASP A 100 -1.43 4.50 -1.06
C ASP A 100 -0.88 5.89 -0.71
N ASP A 101 -1.16 6.90 -1.56
CA ASP A 101 -0.83 8.31 -1.34
C ASP A 101 -1.70 9.21 -2.21
N CYS A 102 -1.64 10.53 -1.96
CA CYS A 102 -2.38 11.54 -2.69
C CYS A 102 -1.50 12.78 -2.90
N ILE A 103 -1.48 13.31 -4.13
CA ILE A 103 -0.74 14.51 -4.53
C ILE A 103 -1.75 15.59 -4.92
N THR A 104 -1.69 16.74 -4.27
CA THR A 104 -2.57 17.87 -4.61
C THR A 104 -2.02 18.70 -5.77
N LYS A 105 -2.87 19.02 -6.72
CA LYS A 105 -2.59 19.99 -7.79
C LYS A 105 -2.78 21.43 -7.26
N PRO A 106 -1.83 22.38 -7.56
CA PRO A 106 -0.60 22.20 -8.32
C PRO A 106 0.51 21.56 -7.48
N PHE A 107 1.30 20.71 -8.09
CA PHE A 107 2.45 20.03 -7.47
C PHE A 107 3.76 20.36 -8.20
N SER A 108 4.87 20.25 -7.50
CA SER A 108 6.18 20.35 -8.14
C SER A 108 6.58 18.99 -8.74
N PRO A 109 7.33 18.97 -9.87
CA PRO A 109 7.88 17.73 -10.41
C PRO A 109 8.73 16.93 -9.42
N HIS A 110 9.48 17.64 -8.57
CA HIS A 110 10.28 17.02 -7.54
C HIS A 110 9.43 16.29 -6.48
N GLU A 111 8.35 16.93 -6.05
CA GLU A 111 7.37 16.32 -5.13
C GLU A 111 6.74 15.06 -5.73
N LEU A 112 6.28 15.13 -6.99
CA LEU A 112 5.71 14.01 -7.71
C LEU A 112 6.67 12.80 -7.70
N VAL A 113 7.91 12.99 -8.12
CA VAL A 113 8.92 11.92 -8.21
C VAL A 113 9.24 11.37 -6.83
N ALA A 114 9.41 12.24 -5.81
CA ALA A 114 9.70 11.82 -4.44
C ALA A 114 8.59 10.92 -3.87
N ARG A 115 7.31 11.28 -4.10
CA ARG A 115 6.16 10.51 -3.62
C ARG A 115 6.01 9.18 -4.32
N VAL A 116 6.12 9.17 -5.65
CA VAL A 116 6.11 7.92 -6.43
C VAL A 116 7.21 6.99 -5.93
N LYS A 117 8.43 7.50 -5.72
CA LYS A 117 9.55 6.73 -5.17
C LYS A 117 9.26 6.21 -3.76
N ALA A 118 8.66 7.03 -2.89
CA ALA A 118 8.29 6.62 -1.53
C ALA A 118 7.26 5.49 -1.54
N VAL A 119 6.23 5.57 -2.39
CA VAL A 119 5.25 4.51 -2.56
C VAL A 119 5.92 3.25 -3.10
N LEU A 120 6.68 3.33 -4.19
CA LEU A 120 7.36 2.18 -4.80
C LEU A 120 8.32 1.47 -3.86
N ARG A 121 9.04 2.20 -2.99
CA ARG A 121 9.90 1.60 -1.95
C ARG A 121 9.12 0.71 -0.98
N ARG A 122 7.83 0.93 -0.79
CA ARG A 122 6.98 0.06 0.05
C ARG A 122 6.76 -1.32 -0.57
N PHE A 123 7.02 -1.49 -1.86
CA PHE A 123 6.94 -2.77 -2.58
C PHE A 123 8.26 -3.54 -2.58
N GLU A 124 9.35 -2.95 -2.06
CA GLU A 124 10.62 -3.68 -1.93
C GLU A 124 10.52 -4.67 -0.76
N PRO A 125 10.89 -5.94 -0.97
CA PRO A 125 10.91 -6.92 0.11
C PRO A 125 11.78 -6.44 1.27
N ALA A 126 11.37 -6.70 2.49
CA ALA A 126 12.22 -6.44 3.64
C ALA A 126 13.51 -7.26 3.55
N LEU A 127 14.64 -6.66 3.93
CA LEU A 127 15.96 -7.33 3.90
C LEU A 127 16.04 -8.60 4.75
N SER A 128 15.14 -8.77 5.71
CA SER A 128 14.99 -9.99 6.50
C SER A 128 13.72 -10.73 6.09
N SER A 129 13.88 -11.93 5.54
CA SER A 129 12.75 -12.82 5.25
C SER A 129 12.39 -13.61 6.51
N TYR A 130 11.18 -13.49 6.98
CA TYR A 130 10.63 -14.35 8.02
C TYR A 130 9.15 -14.58 7.79
N VAL A 131 8.69 -15.72 8.25
CA VAL A 131 7.27 -16.04 8.33
C VAL A 131 6.86 -15.92 9.79
N THR A 132 5.88 -15.08 10.07
CA THR A 132 5.30 -14.92 11.40
C THR A 132 3.95 -15.59 11.43
N THR A 133 3.77 -16.56 12.32
CA THR A 133 2.49 -17.23 12.53
C THR A 133 1.93 -16.87 13.90
N VAL A 134 0.70 -16.35 13.93
CA VAL A 134 -0.02 -16.00 15.15
C VAL A 134 -1.45 -16.49 15.05
N GLY A 135 -1.78 -17.56 15.76
CA GLY A 135 -3.10 -18.19 15.68
C GLY A 135 -3.39 -18.68 14.27
N GLN A 136 -4.41 -18.10 13.64
CA GLN A 136 -4.80 -18.44 12.26
C GLN A 136 -4.15 -17.53 11.19
N ILE A 137 -3.33 -16.57 11.61
CA ILE A 137 -2.68 -15.60 10.73
C ILE A 137 -1.27 -16.04 10.42
N GLU A 138 -0.90 -16.04 9.15
CA GLU A 138 0.45 -16.23 8.65
C GLU A 138 0.85 -15.03 7.80
N ILE A 139 1.99 -14.43 8.11
CA ILE A 139 2.54 -13.25 7.45
C ILE A 139 3.90 -13.64 6.89
N ASP A 140 4.00 -13.75 5.57
CA ASP A 140 5.26 -13.97 4.85
C ASP A 140 5.81 -12.62 4.37
N SER A 141 6.84 -12.13 5.06
CA SER A 141 7.45 -10.83 4.76
C SER A 141 8.19 -10.81 3.43
N ARG A 142 8.71 -11.96 2.97
CA ARG A 142 9.42 -12.08 1.70
C ARG A 142 8.46 -12.08 0.52
N ALA A 143 7.41 -12.88 0.61
CA ALA A 143 6.38 -12.95 -0.43
C ALA A 143 5.39 -11.79 -0.36
N MET A 144 5.46 -10.97 0.69
CA MET A 144 4.44 -9.94 1.01
C MET A 144 3.04 -10.54 0.96
N THR A 145 2.85 -11.68 1.62
CA THR A 145 1.61 -12.44 1.58
C THR A 145 1.04 -12.60 2.98
N LEU A 146 -0.25 -12.34 3.11
CA LEU A 146 -1.05 -12.58 4.30
C LEU A 146 -1.95 -13.78 4.05
N SER A 147 -1.95 -14.74 4.97
CA SER A 147 -2.92 -15.84 4.98
C SER A 147 -3.68 -15.84 6.31
N VAL A 148 -4.98 -16.12 6.23
CA VAL A 148 -5.86 -16.29 7.40
C VAL A 148 -6.56 -17.63 7.27
N SER A 149 -6.40 -18.51 8.25
CA SER A 149 -6.92 -19.90 8.21
C SER A 149 -6.48 -20.65 6.95
N GLY A 150 -5.22 -20.46 6.52
CA GLY A 150 -4.64 -21.10 5.34
C GLY A 150 -5.09 -20.52 3.99
N LYS A 151 -5.93 -19.48 3.97
CA LYS A 151 -6.36 -18.80 2.75
C LYS A 151 -5.62 -17.49 2.58
N VAL A 152 -5.06 -17.28 1.39
CA VAL A 152 -4.41 -16.00 1.04
C VAL A 152 -5.44 -14.88 1.02
N VAL A 153 -5.15 -13.81 1.75
CA VAL A 153 -5.98 -12.60 1.83
C VAL A 153 -5.30 -11.46 1.08
N PRO A 154 -5.96 -10.85 0.09
CA PRO A 154 -5.37 -9.78 -0.68
C PRO A 154 -5.16 -8.53 0.20
N THR A 155 -3.93 -8.01 0.18
CA THR A 155 -3.55 -6.77 0.85
C THR A 155 -2.86 -5.82 -0.14
N THR A 156 -3.04 -4.53 0.06
CA THR A 156 -2.17 -3.54 -0.58
C THR A 156 -0.79 -3.58 0.08
N ALA A 157 0.23 -3.04 -0.58
CA ALA A 157 1.57 -3.00 -0.01
C ALA A 157 1.62 -2.20 1.30
N THR A 158 0.86 -1.11 1.38
CA THR A 158 0.78 -0.28 2.59
C THR A 158 0.07 -1.01 3.74
N GLU A 159 -1.03 -1.70 3.47
CA GLU A 159 -1.71 -2.56 4.46
C GLU A 159 -0.77 -3.64 4.98
N PHE A 160 -0.11 -4.34 4.05
CA PHE A 160 0.84 -5.38 4.41
C PHE A 160 1.95 -4.86 5.31
N ARG A 161 2.58 -3.73 4.96
CA ARG A 161 3.66 -3.14 5.76
C ARG A 161 3.23 -2.68 7.14
N LEU A 162 2.05 -2.11 7.26
CA LEU A 162 1.52 -1.74 8.57
C LEU A 162 1.31 -2.97 9.45
N LEU A 163 0.73 -4.03 8.89
CA LEU A 163 0.55 -5.28 9.59
C LEU A 163 1.88 -5.93 9.97
N ASP A 164 2.81 -6.05 9.03
CA ASP A 164 4.13 -6.63 9.23
C ASP A 164 4.91 -5.88 10.31
N TYR A 165 4.89 -4.54 10.28
CA TYR A 165 5.53 -3.74 11.31
C TYR A 165 4.95 -3.98 12.70
N LEU A 166 3.64 -4.03 12.82
CA LEU A 166 2.96 -4.30 14.10
C LEU A 166 3.19 -5.73 14.59
N ALA A 167 3.16 -6.71 13.67
CA ALA A 167 3.36 -8.13 13.98
C ALA A 167 4.78 -8.47 14.42
N ARG A 168 5.79 -7.71 13.97
CA ARG A 168 7.19 -7.80 14.45
C ARG A 168 7.37 -7.32 15.89
N HIS A 169 6.41 -6.60 16.44
CA HIS A 169 6.50 -6.04 17.78
C HIS A 169 5.25 -6.40 18.59
N PRO A 170 4.97 -7.69 18.78
CA PRO A 170 3.76 -8.14 19.45
C PRO A 170 3.72 -7.62 20.90
N GLY A 171 2.53 -7.24 21.35
CA GLY A 171 2.32 -6.70 22.70
C GLY A 171 2.74 -5.23 22.89
N ARG A 172 3.51 -4.67 21.95
CA ARG A 172 3.93 -3.25 22.02
C ARG A 172 2.86 -2.35 21.43
N ALA A 173 2.46 -1.32 22.18
CA ALA A 173 1.59 -0.27 21.67
C ALA A 173 2.41 0.81 20.96
N PHE A 174 1.89 1.27 19.82
CA PHE A 174 2.46 2.35 19.04
C PHE A 174 1.46 3.48 18.89
N SER A 175 1.93 4.71 18.99
CA SER A 175 1.10 5.87 18.65
C SER A 175 0.86 5.92 17.13
N ARG A 176 -0.17 6.69 16.73
CA ARG A 176 -0.46 6.93 15.31
C ARG A 176 0.71 7.59 14.60
N ASP A 177 1.37 8.55 15.27
CA ASP A 177 2.55 9.23 14.74
C ASP A 177 3.73 8.26 14.54
N GLN A 178 3.98 7.36 15.51
CA GLN A 178 5.01 6.33 15.37
C GLN A 178 4.73 5.38 14.22
N LEU A 179 3.47 4.97 14.03
CA LEU A 179 3.08 4.13 12.90
C LEU A 179 3.19 4.88 11.57
N LEU A 180 2.80 6.15 11.55
CA LEU A 180 2.94 7.01 10.40
C LEU A 180 4.41 7.12 9.98
N GLU A 181 5.29 7.45 10.92
CA GLU A 181 6.73 7.53 10.68
C GLU A 181 7.31 6.20 10.21
N ALA A 182 6.96 5.09 10.84
CA ALA A 182 7.50 3.78 10.51
C ALA A 182 7.12 3.26 9.13
N VAL A 183 5.86 3.48 8.73
CA VAL A 183 5.30 2.91 7.49
C VAL A 183 5.33 3.89 6.33
N TRP A 184 5.14 5.17 6.58
CA TRP A 184 5.01 6.20 5.53
C TRP A 184 6.19 7.17 5.42
N ARG A 185 7.17 7.12 6.31
CA ARG A 185 8.43 7.90 6.46
C ARG A 185 8.52 9.27 5.77
N ASP A 186 8.19 9.35 4.48
CA ASP A 186 8.37 10.56 3.66
C ASP A 186 7.04 11.12 3.11
N ALA A 187 5.90 10.63 3.61
CA ALA A 187 4.59 11.05 3.13
C ALA A 187 4.09 12.28 3.90
N GLN A 188 4.41 13.48 3.42
CA GLN A 188 4.02 14.76 4.05
C GLN A 188 2.50 15.00 4.13
N PHE A 189 1.69 14.22 3.42
CA PHE A 189 0.24 14.41 3.32
C PHE A 189 -0.60 13.22 3.81
N VAL A 190 0.05 12.15 4.27
CA VAL A 190 -0.62 11.10 5.02
C VAL A 190 -0.74 11.58 6.46
N THR A 191 -1.96 11.70 6.95
CA THR A 191 -2.24 12.20 8.30
C THR A 191 -2.34 11.04 9.28
N VAL A 192 -2.27 11.34 10.56
CA VAL A 192 -2.49 10.36 11.65
C VAL A 192 -3.83 9.63 11.51
N ARG A 193 -4.85 10.28 10.91
CA ARG A 193 -6.15 9.65 10.60
C ARG A 193 -6.07 8.59 9.52
N SER A 194 -5.11 8.69 8.61
CA SER A 194 -4.89 7.66 7.59
C SER A 194 -4.54 6.32 8.22
N VAL A 195 -3.81 6.33 9.34
CA VAL A 195 -3.49 5.10 10.09
C VAL A 195 -4.77 4.39 10.53
N ASP A 196 -5.78 5.13 10.98
CA ASP A 196 -7.06 4.58 11.42
C ASP A 196 -7.80 3.87 10.28
N VAL A 197 -7.75 4.45 9.07
CA VAL A 197 -8.32 3.85 7.85
C VAL A 197 -7.67 2.50 7.54
N TYR A 198 -6.34 2.44 7.54
CA TYR A 198 -5.62 1.19 7.25
C TYR A 198 -5.81 0.14 8.35
N VAL A 199 -5.87 0.55 9.61
CA VAL A 199 -6.19 -0.36 10.73
C VAL A 199 -7.60 -0.94 10.59
N ARG A 200 -8.61 -0.13 10.24
CA ARG A 200 -9.96 -0.59 9.97
C ARG A 200 -9.98 -1.63 8.86
N ARG A 201 -9.34 -1.35 7.72
CA ARG A 201 -9.28 -2.27 6.57
C ARG A 201 -8.55 -3.56 6.90
N LEU A 202 -7.49 -3.50 7.69
CA LEU A 202 -6.81 -4.69 8.17
C LEU A 202 -7.72 -5.52 9.07
N ARG A 203 -8.49 -4.90 9.96
CA ARG A 203 -9.46 -5.62 10.80
C ARG A 203 -10.51 -6.33 9.96
N GLU A 204 -11.06 -5.69 8.94
CA GLU A 204 -12.02 -6.29 7.99
C GLU A 204 -11.45 -7.56 7.31
N LYS A 205 -10.13 -7.68 7.22
CA LYS A 205 -9.43 -8.81 6.59
C LYS A 205 -8.94 -9.87 7.57
N LEU A 206 -8.60 -9.49 8.79
CA LEU A 206 -7.94 -10.34 9.78
C LEU A 206 -8.89 -10.90 10.83
N GLU A 207 -9.89 -10.11 11.20
CA GLU A 207 -10.71 -10.37 12.37
C GLU A 207 -12.04 -11.01 11.97
N SER A 208 -12.50 -11.95 12.77
CA SER A 208 -13.87 -12.49 12.63
C SER A 208 -14.95 -11.46 13.00
N ASP A 209 -14.60 -10.54 13.91
CA ASP A 209 -15.41 -9.39 14.30
C ASP A 209 -14.51 -8.13 14.36
N PRO A 210 -14.56 -7.26 13.32
CA PRO A 210 -13.76 -6.03 13.27
C PRO A 210 -14.02 -5.03 14.39
N GLU A 211 -15.24 -5.04 14.98
CA GLU A 211 -15.61 -4.16 16.09
C GLU A 211 -15.00 -4.64 17.41
N ASN A 212 -14.81 -5.96 17.56
CA ASN A 212 -14.20 -6.58 18.74
C ASN A 212 -12.90 -7.32 18.35
N PRO A 213 -11.88 -6.63 17.81
CA PRO A 213 -10.72 -7.26 17.21
C PRO A 213 -9.93 -8.09 18.22
N THR A 214 -9.43 -9.24 17.77
CA THR A 214 -8.60 -10.16 18.57
C THR A 214 -7.12 -9.83 18.44
N TYR A 215 -6.66 -9.58 17.22
CA TYR A 215 -5.25 -9.37 16.89
C TYR A 215 -4.85 -7.91 16.91
N LEU A 216 -5.63 -7.05 16.29
CA LEU A 216 -5.28 -5.64 16.08
C LEU A 216 -6.05 -4.73 17.05
N LYS A 217 -5.53 -4.62 18.29
CA LYS A 217 -6.18 -3.90 19.41
C LYS A 217 -6.01 -2.38 19.32
N THR A 218 -7.05 -1.65 19.73
CA THR A 218 -6.93 -0.22 20.04
C THR A 218 -6.51 -0.05 21.51
N VAL A 219 -5.43 0.69 21.73
CA VAL A 219 -5.00 1.12 23.05
C VAL A 219 -5.47 2.56 23.25
N ARG A 220 -6.53 2.75 24.04
CA ARG A 220 -7.16 4.07 24.27
C ARG A 220 -6.14 5.10 24.72
N GLY A 221 -6.17 6.29 24.12
CA GLY A 221 -5.25 7.38 24.41
C GLY A 221 -3.83 7.22 23.84
N ILE A 222 -3.48 6.06 23.24
CA ILE A 222 -2.17 5.78 22.66
C ILE A 222 -2.27 5.55 21.16
N GLY A 223 -2.88 4.46 20.72
CA GLY A 223 -2.93 4.07 19.31
C GLY A 223 -3.26 2.59 19.14
N TYR A 224 -2.36 1.81 18.56
CA TYR A 224 -2.62 0.42 18.16
C TYR A 224 -1.53 -0.53 18.62
N ARG A 225 -1.93 -1.81 18.81
CA ARG A 225 -1.05 -2.90 19.23
C ARG A 225 -1.48 -4.19 18.53
N PHE A 226 -0.52 -5.01 18.13
CA PHE A 226 -0.77 -6.36 17.67
C PHE A 226 -0.64 -7.33 18.85
N GLU A 227 -1.65 -8.17 19.05
CA GLU A 227 -1.69 -9.16 20.12
C GLU A 227 -1.42 -10.56 19.58
N THR A 228 -0.66 -11.35 20.33
CA THR A 228 -0.58 -12.80 20.12
C THR A 228 -1.72 -13.47 20.88
N VAL A 229 -2.44 -14.36 20.22
CA VAL A 229 -3.47 -15.18 20.91
C VAL A 229 -2.76 -16.13 21.87
N ARG A 230 -3.20 -16.17 23.13
CA ARG A 230 -2.64 -17.09 24.15
C ARG A 230 -2.73 -18.53 23.63
N GLY A 231 -1.59 -19.19 23.44
CA GLY A 231 -1.48 -20.57 22.96
C GLY A 231 -0.73 -20.75 21.63
N SER A 232 -0.46 -19.67 20.88
CA SER A 232 0.38 -19.71 19.68
C SER A 232 1.72 -19.03 19.98
N GLY A 233 2.79 -19.82 20.00
CA GLY A 233 4.15 -19.28 20.01
C GLY A 233 4.41 -18.53 18.71
N VAL A 234 5.09 -17.37 18.78
CA VAL A 234 5.64 -16.71 17.60
C VAL A 234 6.80 -17.58 17.11
N THR A 235 6.59 -18.37 16.06
CA THR A 235 7.66 -19.13 15.42
C THR A 235 8.22 -18.28 14.29
N ALA A 236 9.32 -17.58 14.57
CA ALA A 236 10.12 -16.96 13.52
C ALA A 236 11.01 -18.05 12.91
N LEU A 237 10.69 -18.51 11.72
CA LEU A 237 11.56 -19.38 10.95
C LEU A 237 12.52 -18.51 10.14
N GLU A 238 13.73 -18.32 10.67
CA GLU A 238 14.86 -17.84 9.87
C GLU A 238 15.24 -18.93 8.87
N SER A 239 15.09 -18.66 7.57
CA SER A 239 15.61 -19.55 6.54
C SER A 239 17.13 -19.43 6.53
N HIS A 240 17.84 -20.37 7.17
CA HIS A 240 19.27 -20.56 6.98
C HIS A 240 19.52 -20.96 5.51
N GLU A 241 20.16 -20.09 4.76
CA GLU A 241 20.80 -20.47 3.52
C GLU A 241 21.91 -21.47 3.85
N THR A 242 21.69 -22.72 3.45
CA THR A 242 22.72 -23.76 3.47
C THR A 242 23.81 -23.35 2.48
N SER A 243 24.92 -22.82 2.98
CA SER A 243 26.15 -22.63 2.22
C SER A 243 26.64 -24.00 1.78
N ASN A 244 26.36 -24.34 0.54
CA ASN A 244 26.92 -25.54 -0.08
C ASN A 244 28.38 -25.23 -0.46
N GLN A 245 29.31 -25.60 0.43
CA GLN A 245 30.74 -25.68 0.10
C GLN A 245 30.94 -26.93 -0.77
N PHE A 246 31.22 -26.72 -2.02
CA PHE A 246 31.88 -27.74 -2.84
C PHE A 246 33.40 -27.53 -2.76
N SER A 247 34.03 -28.55 -2.19
CA SER A 247 35.45 -28.81 -2.34
C SER A 247 35.76 -29.34 -3.72
#